data_6947d8c42f1ad7aa3f8eafdcc19055d4
#
_entry.id   6947d8c42f1ad7aa3f8eafdcc19055d4
#
_cell.length_a   1.000
_cell.length_b   1.000
_cell.length_c   1.000
_cell.angle_alpha   90.00
_cell.angle_beta   90.00
_cell.angle_gamma   90.00
#
_symmetry.space_group_name_H-M   'P 1'
#
loop_
_entity.id
_entity.type
_entity.pdbx_description
1 polymer ?
#
loop_
_entity_poly.entity_id
_entity_poly.type
_entity_poly.pdbx_seq_one_letter_code
_entity_poly.pdbx_strand_id
1 'polypeptide(L)'
;ARGRYLSEHVSLCLDCHSQRDFNYFAGPVMDNTIGMGGERFDRTMGLPGVIHASNITPAALGNWTDGEILRAFTAGLTRDGGALFPVMPYPHYAAMAVEDAVSIIAFLRTLPSIEHQVPATVLDFPMNIITRTIPREPHPRGVPDPADEVAYGQYLTTIAVCEACHTPMN
;
A
#
# COMPACT_ATOMS: atom_id res chain seq x y z
N ALA A 1 -17.12 1.34 -7.58
CA ALA A 1 -16.65 0.24 -8.43
C ALA A 1 -15.13 0.32 -8.66
N ARG A 2 -14.57 1.45 -9.23
CA ARG A 2 -13.15 1.54 -9.62
C ARG A 2 -12.19 1.41 -8.44
N GLY A 3 -12.40 2.14 -7.35
CA GLY A 3 -11.54 2.07 -6.17
C GLY A 3 -11.46 0.67 -5.57
N ARG A 4 -12.55 -0.04 -5.54
CA ARG A 4 -12.58 -1.46 -5.14
C ARG A 4 -11.71 -2.31 -6.04
N TYR A 5 -11.89 -2.21 -7.36
CA TYR A 5 -11.09 -2.94 -8.34
C TYR A 5 -9.59 -2.66 -8.19
N LEU A 6 -9.22 -1.38 -8.05
CA LEU A 6 -7.82 -0.98 -7.86
C LEU A 6 -7.24 -1.54 -6.56
N SER A 7 -7.98 -1.48 -5.45
CA SER A 7 -7.50 -1.92 -4.14
C SER A 7 -7.40 -3.44 -4.01
N GLU A 8 -8.33 -4.19 -4.62
CA GLU A 8 -8.40 -5.64 -4.49
C GLU A 8 -7.61 -6.38 -5.57
N HIS A 9 -7.44 -5.81 -6.79
CA HIS A 9 -6.94 -6.57 -7.93
C HIS A 9 -5.74 -5.94 -8.65
N VAL A 10 -5.45 -4.67 -8.41
CA VAL A 10 -4.34 -3.98 -9.08
C VAL A 10 -3.25 -3.62 -8.09
N SER A 11 -3.55 -2.74 -7.13
CA SER A 11 -2.57 -2.28 -6.14
C SER A 11 -2.49 -3.19 -4.91
N LEU A 12 -3.31 -4.23 -4.84
CA LEU A 12 -3.29 -5.30 -3.82
C LEU A 12 -3.23 -4.78 -2.37
N CYS A 13 -3.92 -3.68 -2.09
CA CYS A 13 -3.90 -3.05 -0.76
C CYS A 13 -4.33 -4.05 0.32
N LEU A 14 -5.39 -4.81 0.05
CA LEU A 14 -5.97 -5.73 1.03
C LEU A 14 -5.15 -7.01 1.23
N ASP A 15 -4.29 -7.39 0.30
CA ASP A 15 -3.39 -8.54 0.47
C ASP A 15 -2.37 -8.32 1.59
N CYS A 16 -1.84 -7.09 1.70
CA CYS A 16 -0.90 -6.73 2.76
C CYS A 16 -1.60 -6.22 4.02
N HIS A 17 -2.73 -5.53 3.87
CA HIS A 17 -3.45 -4.91 4.97
C HIS A 17 -4.58 -5.76 5.56
N SER A 18 -4.58 -7.07 5.30
CA SER A 18 -5.48 -8.04 5.93
C SER A 18 -4.68 -9.25 6.38
N GLN A 19 -5.27 -10.15 7.16
CA GLN A 19 -4.63 -11.42 7.47
C GLN A 19 -4.91 -12.45 6.37
N ARG A 20 -3.93 -13.33 6.14
CA ARG A 20 -3.98 -14.35 5.10
C ARG A 20 -3.93 -15.74 5.71
N ASP A 21 -4.68 -16.69 5.16
CA ASP A 21 -4.65 -18.07 5.58
C ASP A 21 -3.70 -18.89 4.72
N PHE A 22 -2.45 -19.01 5.14
CA PHE A 22 -1.42 -19.76 4.45
C PHE A 22 -1.55 -21.29 4.58
N ASN A 23 -2.60 -21.80 5.22
CA ASN A 23 -2.96 -23.22 5.15
C ASN A 23 -3.54 -23.58 3.77
N TYR A 24 -3.98 -22.60 3.02
CA TYR A 24 -4.48 -22.75 1.65
C TYR A 24 -3.48 -22.24 0.62
N PHE A 25 -3.56 -22.80 -0.59
CA PHE A 25 -2.74 -22.32 -1.71
C PHE A 25 -2.95 -20.81 -1.94
N ALA A 26 -1.86 -20.10 -2.19
CA ALA A 26 -1.80 -18.64 -2.37
C ALA A 26 -2.20 -17.80 -1.13
N GLY A 27 -2.53 -18.40 0.03
CA GLY A 27 -2.86 -17.67 1.25
C GLY A 27 -3.99 -16.66 1.04
N PRO A 28 -5.24 -17.08 0.82
CA PRO A 28 -6.33 -16.15 0.59
C PRO A 28 -6.55 -15.21 1.78
N VAL A 29 -7.02 -14.01 1.51
CA VAL A 29 -7.41 -13.04 2.54
C VAL A 29 -8.60 -13.60 3.34
N MET A 30 -8.53 -13.47 4.66
CA MET A 30 -9.61 -13.89 5.56
C MET A 30 -10.67 -12.78 5.65
N ASP A 31 -11.91 -13.07 5.28
CA ASP A 31 -13.01 -12.09 5.12
C ASP A 31 -13.22 -11.18 6.34
N ASN A 32 -13.08 -11.73 7.55
CA ASN A 32 -13.27 -10.97 8.80
C ASN A 32 -12.08 -10.08 9.18
N THR A 33 -11.05 -10.02 8.36
CA THR A 33 -9.81 -9.27 8.64
C THR A 33 -9.51 -8.19 7.60
N ILE A 34 -10.43 -7.95 6.67
CA ILE A 34 -10.24 -7.05 5.53
C ILE A 34 -9.87 -5.64 5.99
N GLY A 35 -8.65 -5.24 5.65
CA GLY A 35 -8.10 -3.91 5.96
C GLY A 35 -7.64 -3.72 7.41
N MET A 36 -7.78 -4.70 8.30
CA MET A 36 -7.43 -4.53 9.71
C MET A 36 -5.92 -4.44 9.98
N GLY A 37 -5.10 -4.76 9.00
CA GLY A 37 -3.64 -4.75 9.13
C GLY A 37 -3.09 -5.91 9.97
N GLY A 38 -1.84 -5.76 10.39
CA GLY A 38 -1.16 -6.73 11.26
C GLY A 38 -0.30 -7.75 10.51
N GLU A 39 -0.38 -7.83 9.18
CA GLU A 39 0.52 -8.67 8.39
C GLU A 39 1.97 -8.28 8.68
N ARG A 40 2.79 -9.29 8.95
CA ARG A 40 4.16 -9.11 9.42
C ARG A 40 5.17 -9.44 8.34
N PHE A 41 6.08 -8.52 8.12
CA PHE A 41 7.22 -8.63 7.21
C PHE A 41 8.50 -8.49 8.03
N ASP A 42 9.42 -9.45 7.95
CA ASP A 42 10.57 -9.43 8.83
C ASP A 42 11.88 -9.96 8.19
N ARG A 43 12.88 -10.18 9.04
CA ARG A 43 14.22 -10.63 8.63
C ARG A 43 14.23 -12.00 7.93
N THR A 44 13.23 -12.85 8.15
CA THR A 44 13.12 -14.15 7.45
C THR A 44 12.79 -13.94 5.96
N MET A 45 12.21 -12.78 5.63
CA MET A 45 11.93 -12.34 4.26
C MET A 45 13.02 -11.44 3.68
N GLY A 46 14.17 -11.32 4.35
CA GLY A 46 15.28 -10.45 3.94
C GLY A 46 15.10 -8.97 4.27
N LEU A 47 14.14 -8.60 5.11
CA LEU A 47 13.87 -7.21 5.47
C LEU A 47 14.69 -6.75 6.68
N PRO A 48 15.06 -5.46 6.76
CA PRO A 48 15.91 -4.94 7.82
C PRO A 48 15.10 -4.56 9.08
N GLY A 49 14.44 -5.52 9.69
CA GLY A 49 13.65 -5.28 10.90
C GLY A 49 12.38 -6.09 10.98
N VAL A 50 11.40 -5.56 11.68
CA VAL A 50 10.03 -6.08 11.75
C VAL A 50 9.07 -4.96 11.36
N ILE A 51 8.35 -5.17 10.28
CA ILE A 51 7.43 -4.21 9.69
C ILE A 51 6.03 -4.81 9.75
N HIS A 52 5.05 -4.02 10.15
CA HIS A 52 3.66 -4.44 10.15
C HIS A 52 2.85 -3.56 9.21
N ALA A 53 2.02 -4.19 8.38
CA ALA A 53 1.03 -3.46 7.60
C ALA A 53 0.01 -2.81 8.54
N SER A 54 -0.24 -1.52 8.37
CA SER A 54 -1.14 -0.76 9.25
C SER A 54 -2.61 -1.14 9.04
N ASN A 55 -3.44 -0.87 10.03
CA ASN A 55 -4.89 -0.92 9.88
C ASN A 55 -5.33 0.24 8.96
N ILE A 56 -6.03 -0.07 7.87
CA ILE A 56 -6.53 0.89 6.87
C ILE A 56 -8.05 0.97 6.86
N THR A 57 -8.72 0.39 7.87
CA THR A 57 -10.17 0.53 8.04
C THR A 57 -10.52 1.90 8.65
N PRO A 58 -11.81 2.30 8.61
CA PRO A 58 -12.28 3.52 9.28
C PRO A 58 -11.95 3.60 10.77
N ALA A 59 -11.75 2.48 11.48
CA ALA A 59 -11.30 2.46 12.86
C ALA A 59 -9.97 3.22 13.06
N ALA A 60 -9.01 3.03 12.15
CA ALA A 60 -7.72 3.70 12.21
C ALA A 60 -7.65 4.97 11.38
N LEU A 61 -8.30 4.99 10.21
CA LEU A 61 -8.23 6.12 9.27
C LEU A 61 -9.36 7.15 9.43
N GLY A 62 -10.32 6.92 10.33
CA GLY A 62 -11.48 7.80 10.48
C GLY A 62 -11.14 9.26 10.78
N ASN A 63 -10.06 9.49 11.51
CA ASN A 63 -9.55 10.83 11.84
C ASN A 63 -8.50 11.38 10.87
N TRP A 64 -8.19 10.66 9.79
CA TRP A 64 -7.28 11.12 8.75
C TRP A 64 -8.06 11.84 7.65
N THR A 65 -7.53 12.94 7.16
CA THR A 65 -8.03 13.57 5.94
C THR A 65 -7.67 12.71 4.72
N ASP A 66 -8.41 12.87 3.63
CA ASP A 66 -8.09 12.17 2.37
C ASP A 66 -6.70 12.55 1.84
N GLY A 67 -6.26 13.80 2.06
CA GLY A 67 -4.91 14.26 1.71
C GLY A 67 -3.81 13.57 2.53
N GLU A 68 -4.03 13.29 3.81
CA GLU A 68 -3.08 12.53 4.64
C GLU A 68 -3.00 11.08 4.20
N ILE A 69 -4.12 10.45 3.86
CA ILE A 69 -4.15 9.08 3.31
C ILE A 69 -3.45 9.05 1.96
N LEU A 70 -3.76 10.00 1.06
CA LEU A 70 -3.11 10.13 -0.24
C LEU A 70 -1.59 10.23 -0.08
N ARG A 71 -1.13 11.13 0.78
CA ARG A 71 0.31 11.31 1.06
C ARG A 71 0.95 10.05 1.61
N ALA A 72 0.27 9.28 2.46
CA ALA A 72 0.82 8.07 3.03
C ALA A 72 1.14 7.03 1.96
N PHE A 73 0.22 6.73 1.06
CA PHE A 73 0.46 5.66 0.09
C PHE A 73 1.10 6.12 -1.23
N THR A 74 1.21 7.42 -1.49
CA THR A 74 1.89 7.94 -2.70
C THR A 74 3.25 8.57 -2.42
N ALA A 75 3.47 9.13 -1.22
CA ALA A 75 4.73 9.75 -0.84
C ALA A 75 5.49 8.99 0.26
N GLY A 76 4.87 8.03 0.93
CA GLY A 76 5.49 7.25 2.00
C GLY A 76 5.61 8.00 3.33
N LEU A 77 4.71 8.94 3.61
CA LEU A 77 4.73 9.75 4.83
C LEU A 77 3.46 9.54 5.66
N THR A 78 3.63 9.16 6.92
CA THR A 78 2.52 9.07 7.87
C THR A 78 1.87 10.44 8.12
N ARG A 79 0.73 10.45 8.82
CA ARG A 79 0.06 11.69 9.25
C ARG A 79 1.00 12.64 9.99
N ASP A 80 1.82 12.10 10.87
CA ASP A 80 2.75 12.86 11.72
C ASP A 80 4.11 13.13 11.04
N GLY A 81 4.24 12.85 9.74
CA GLY A 81 5.45 13.06 8.95
C GLY A 81 6.52 11.97 9.10
N GLY A 82 6.22 10.88 9.78
CA GLY A 82 7.09 9.70 9.83
C GLY A 82 7.22 9.02 8.47
N ALA A 83 8.41 8.51 8.15
CA ALA A 83 8.64 7.79 6.91
C ALA A 83 8.16 6.35 7.01
N LEU A 84 7.40 5.89 6.00
CA LEU A 84 7.07 4.49 5.81
C LEU A 84 8.24 3.76 5.16
N PHE A 85 8.43 2.49 5.52
CA PHE A 85 9.39 1.64 4.83
C PHE A 85 8.82 1.18 3.47
N PRO A 86 9.62 1.14 2.38
CA PRO A 86 9.13 0.92 1.02
C PRO A 86 8.69 -0.53 0.71
N VAL A 87 8.53 -1.40 1.70
CA VAL A 87 7.72 -2.62 1.52
C VAL A 87 6.26 -2.25 1.19
N MET A 88 5.78 -1.12 1.72
CA MET A 88 4.64 -0.40 1.15
C MET A 88 5.11 0.26 -0.15
N PRO A 89 4.65 -0.16 -1.34
CA PRO A 89 5.28 0.23 -2.61
C PRO A 89 4.87 1.64 -3.09
N TYR A 90 4.89 2.63 -2.18
CA TYR A 90 4.56 4.02 -2.48
C TYR A 90 5.42 4.65 -3.59
N PRO A 91 6.68 4.22 -3.85
CA PRO A 91 7.42 4.75 -5.01
C PRO A 91 6.74 4.44 -6.35
N HIS A 92 6.03 3.33 -6.46
CA HIS A 92 5.25 2.96 -7.64
C HIS A 92 3.90 3.70 -7.66
N TYR A 93 3.25 3.81 -6.49
CA TYR A 93 1.99 4.54 -6.36
C TYR A 93 2.16 6.06 -6.53
N ALA A 94 3.37 6.59 -6.41
CA ALA A 94 3.69 7.98 -6.70
C ALA A 94 3.32 8.42 -8.13
N ALA A 95 3.25 7.47 -9.08
CA ALA A 95 2.84 7.70 -10.46
C ALA A 95 1.33 7.50 -10.70
N MET A 96 0.57 7.07 -9.68
CA MET A 96 -0.86 6.82 -9.80
C MET A 96 -1.62 8.11 -10.11
N ALA A 97 -2.58 8.03 -11.02
CA ALA A 97 -3.47 9.15 -11.31
C ALA A 97 -4.26 9.57 -10.06
N VAL A 98 -4.46 10.87 -9.90
CA VAL A 98 -5.17 11.41 -8.72
C VAL A 98 -6.58 10.85 -8.61
N GLU A 99 -7.28 10.70 -9.74
CA GLU A 99 -8.64 10.14 -9.80
C GLU A 99 -8.68 8.69 -9.30
N ASP A 100 -7.67 7.90 -9.62
CA ASP A 100 -7.55 6.53 -9.17
C ASP A 100 -7.21 6.46 -7.68
N ALA A 101 -6.29 7.28 -7.23
CA ALA A 101 -5.94 7.39 -5.82
C ALA A 101 -7.14 7.82 -4.95
N VAL A 102 -7.89 8.83 -5.38
CA VAL A 102 -9.13 9.27 -4.71
C VAL A 102 -10.19 8.17 -4.73
N SER A 103 -10.30 7.41 -5.82
CA SER A 103 -11.20 6.26 -5.91
C SER A 103 -10.86 5.17 -4.90
N ILE A 104 -9.56 4.89 -4.69
CA ILE A 104 -9.07 3.97 -3.64
C ILE A 104 -9.47 4.49 -2.26
N ILE A 105 -9.18 5.76 -1.95
CA ILE A 105 -9.53 6.35 -0.66
C ILE A 105 -11.04 6.26 -0.39
N ALA A 106 -11.86 6.60 -1.38
CA ALA A 106 -13.31 6.48 -1.27
C ALA A 106 -13.75 5.04 -0.98
N PHE A 107 -13.09 4.05 -1.56
CA PHE A 107 -13.36 2.64 -1.25
C PHE A 107 -12.92 2.27 0.17
N LEU A 108 -11.72 2.64 0.59
CA LEU A 108 -11.22 2.37 1.96
C LEU A 108 -12.17 2.94 3.03
N ARG A 109 -12.79 4.10 2.78
CA ARG A 109 -13.80 4.71 3.66
C ARG A 109 -15.08 3.87 3.80
N THR A 110 -15.33 2.93 2.87
CA THR A 110 -16.51 2.04 2.91
C THR A 110 -16.22 0.68 3.56
N LEU A 111 -14.98 0.40 3.93
CA LEU A 111 -14.63 -0.84 4.62
C LEU A 111 -15.32 -0.94 5.98
N PRO A 112 -15.62 -2.15 6.47
CA PRO A 112 -16.04 -2.34 7.85
C PRO A 112 -15.00 -1.76 8.83
N SER A 113 -15.46 -1.06 9.86
CA SER A 113 -14.58 -0.55 10.90
C SER A 113 -14.15 -1.70 11.81
N ILE A 114 -12.87 -2.05 11.80
CA ILE A 114 -12.32 -3.15 12.59
C ILE A 114 -11.30 -2.59 13.58
N GLU A 115 -11.63 -2.63 14.86
CA GLU A 115 -10.70 -2.25 15.93
C GLU A 115 -9.60 -3.32 16.04
N HIS A 116 -8.40 -2.94 15.63
CA HIS A 116 -7.21 -3.79 15.72
C HIS A 116 -5.97 -2.96 15.98
N GLN A 117 -5.27 -3.29 17.05
CA GLN A 117 -4.05 -2.59 17.43
C GLN A 117 -2.84 -3.28 16.79
N VAL A 118 -2.30 -2.65 15.76
CA VAL A 118 -1.13 -3.15 15.04
C VAL A 118 0.15 -2.78 15.79
N PRO A 119 1.09 -3.72 15.99
CA PRO A 119 2.36 -3.42 16.61
C PRO A 119 3.17 -2.40 15.80
N ALA A 120 3.97 -1.60 16.49
CA ALA A 120 4.83 -0.62 15.83
C ALA A 120 5.90 -1.31 14.96
N THR A 121 6.19 -0.72 13.80
CA THR A 121 7.32 -1.12 12.96
C THR A 121 8.64 -0.76 13.66
N VAL A 122 9.58 -1.72 13.66
CA VAL A 122 10.92 -1.55 14.22
C VAL A 122 11.94 -1.91 13.17
N LEU A 123 12.68 -0.91 12.68
CA LEU A 123 13.75 -1.09 11.70
C LEU A 123 15.11 -1.18 12.40
N ASP A 124 15.98 -2.03 11.85
CA ASP A 124 17.35 -2.16 12.30
C ASP A 124 18.22 -0.97 11.87
N PHE A 125 19.28 -0.72 12.59
CA PHE A 125 20.30 0.22 12.17
C PHE A 125 21.08 -0.35 10.95
N PRO A 126 21.38 0.44 9.93
CA PRO A 126 21.13 1.88 9.78
C PRO A 126 19.79 2.22 9.11
N MET A 127 18.94 1.24 8.77
CA MET A 127 17.71 1.47 8.02
C MET A 127 16.67 2.33 8.75
N ASN A 128 16.67 2.31 10.08
CA ASN A 128 15.84 3.23 10.89
C ASN A 128 16.16 4.73 10.66
N ILE A 129 17.35 5.04 10.12
CA ILE A 129 17.75 6.40 9.73
C ILE A 129 17.55 6.59 8.23
N ILE A 130 18.05 5.66 7.41
CA ILE A 130 18.01 5.75 5.94
C ILE A 130 16.56 5.85 5.42
N THR A 131 15.61 5.14 6.03
CA THR A 131 14.20 5.20 5.65
C THR A 131 13.65 6.63 5.60
N ARG A 132 14.15 7.53 6.44
CA ARG A 132 13.71 8.94 6.47
C ARG A 132 14.09 9.73 5.22
N THR A 133 15.00 9.23 4.41
CA THR A 133 15.47 9.88 3.18
C THR A 133 14.82 9.32 1.92
N ILE A 134 13.99 8.27 2.04
CA ILE A 134 13.36 7.59 0.89
C ILE A 134 12.08 8.30 0.41
N PRO A 135 11.19 8.83 1.28
CA PRO A 135 9.97 9.51 0.86
C PRO A 135 10.26 10.64 -0.14
N ARG A 136 9.45 10.73 -1.19
CA ARG A 136 9.57 11.76 -2.25
C ARG A 136 8.21 12.30 -2.59
N GLU A 137 8.20 13.48 -3.21
CA GLU A 137 6.97 14.04 -3.75
C GLU A 137 6.38 13.13 -4.83
N PRO A 138 5.07 12.87 -4.80
CA PRO A 138 4.39 12.14 -5.85
C PRO A 138 4.49 12.89 -7.18
N HIS A 139 4.52 12.12 -8.27
CA HIS A 139 4.51 12.65 -9.64
C HIS A 139 3.37 11.99 -10.43
N PRO A 140 2.11 12.27 -10.05
CA PRO A 140 0.95 11.61 -10.62
C PRO A 140 0.88 11.84 -12.12
N ARG A 141 0.53 10.78 -12.85
CA ARG A 141 0.24 10.84 -14.28
C ARG A 141 -1.27 10.81 -14.46
N GLY A 142 -1.77 11.34 -15.58
CA GLY A 142 -3.17 11.13 -15.96
C GLY A 142 -3.43 9.65 -16.24
N VAL A 143 -4.67 9.20 -16.04
CA VAL A 143 -5.09 7.87 -16.50
C VAL A 143 -5.00 7.85 -18.03
N PRO A 144 -4.19 6.95 -18.64
CA PRO A 144 -4.15 6.83 -20.10
C PRO A 144 -5.52 6.42 -20.67
N ASP A 145 -5.76 6.76 -21.94
CA ASP A 145 -6.95 6.30 -22.64
C ASP A 145 -6.93 4.76 -22.69
N PRO A 146 -7.99 4.08 -22.23
CA PRO A 146 -8.10 2.62 -22.34
C PRO A 146 -8.02 2.08 -23.78
N ALA A 147 -8.29 2.93 -24.78
CA ALA A 147 -8.12 2.57 -26.19
C ALA A 147 -6.64 2.52 -26.61
N ASP A 148 -5.73 3.19 -25.90
CA ASP A 148 -4.30 2.99 -26.02
C ASP A 148 -3.86 1.85 -25.08
N GLU A 149 -4.01 0.62 -25.58
CA GLU A 149 -3.76 -0.59 -24.80
C GLU A 149 -2.34 -0.65 -24.22
N VAL A 150 -1.35 -0.11 -24.94
CA VAL A 150 0.05 -0.12 -24.51
C VAL A 150 0.27 0.86 -23.36
N ALA A 151 -0.16 2.10 -23.51
CA ALA A 151 -0.02 3.10 -22.46
C ALA A 151 -0.85 2.73 -21.20
N TYR A 152 -2.07 2.21 -21.42
CA TYR A 152 -2.92 1.78 -20.31
C TYR A 152 -2.35 0.54 -19.59
N GLY A 153 -1.82 -0.43 -20.34
CA GLY A 153 -1.12 -1.60 -19.79
C GLY A 153 0.12 -1.19 -18.99
N GLN A 154 0.94 -0.27 -19.50
CA GLN A 154 2.10 0.27 -18.77
C GLN A 154 1.68 0.94 -17.47
N TYR A 155 0.62 1.74 -17.49
CA TYR A 155 0.09 2.36 -16.29
C TYR A 155 -0.33 1.32 -15.25
N LEU A 156 -1.13 0.32 -15.65
CA LEU A 156 -1.60 -0.73 -14.75
C LEU A 156 -0.43 -1.54 -14.17
N THR A 157 0.54 -1.96 -14.98
CA THR A 157 1.70 -2.73 -14.50
C THR A 157 2.59 -1.93 -13.55
N THR A 158 2.67 -0.61 -13.73
CA THR A 158 3.38 0.29 -12.80
C THR A 158 2.69 0.33 -11.44
N ILE A 159 1.39 0.61 -11.39
CA ILE A 159 0.65 0.71 -10.13
C ILE A 159 0.32 -0.66 -9.51
N ALA A 160 0.44 -1.75 -10.26
CA ALA A 160 0.37 -3.13 -9.79
C ALA A 160 1.73 -3.65 -9.29
N VAL A 161 2.79 -2.84 -9.38
CA VAL A 161 4.13 -3.16 -8.86
C VAL A 161 4.76 -4.41 -9.51
N CYS A 162 4.35 -4.76 -10.73
CA CYS A 162 4.79 -6.00 -11.40
C CYS A 162 6.32 -6.08 -11.54
N GLU A 163 6.97 -4.95 -11.83
CA GLU A 163 8.42 -4.88 -12.01
C GLU A 163 9.23 -5.18 -10.74
N ALA A 164 8.66 -4.97 -9.55
CA ALA A 164 9.36 -5.24 -8.29
C ALA A 164 9.72 -6.73 -8.11
N CYS A 165 8.92 -7.63 -8.69
CA CYS A 165 9.19 -9.07 -8.67
C CYS A 165 9.76 -9.58 -10.00
N HIS A 166 9.47 -8.91 -11.13
CA HIS A 166 9.82 -9.38 -12.47
C HIS A 166 11.02 -8.66 -13.10
N THR A 167 11.71 -7.80 -12.35
CA THR A 167 12.93 -7.13 -12.82
C THR A 167 14.09 -7.44 -11.85
N PRO A 168 15.29 -7.85 -12.36
CA PRO A 168 16.44 -8.06 -11.50
C PRO A 168 16.81 -6.80 -10.71
N MET A 169 17.03 -6.94 -9.42
CA MET A 169 17.61 -5.87 -8.61
C MET A 169 19.11 -5.80 -8.89
N ASN A 170 19.58 -4.72 -9.54
CA ASN A 170 21.00 -4.44 -9.82
C ASN A 170 21.64 -3.66 -8.69
#